data_66da9ea51b4e3a1e6c30073c7e3aa5e6
#
_entry.id   66da9ea51b4e3a1e6c30073c7e3aa5e6
#
_cell.length_a   1.000
_cell.length_b   1.000
_cell.length_c   1.000
_cell.angle_alpha   90.00
_cell.angle_beta   90.00
_cell.angle_gamma   90.00
#
_symmetry.space_group_name_H-M   'P 1'
#
loop_
_entity.id
_entity.type
_entity.pdbx_description
1 polymer ?
#
loop_
_entity_poly.entity_id
_entity_poly.type
_entity_poly.pdbx_seq_one_letter_code
_entity_poly.pdbx_strand_id
1 'polypeptide(L)'
;MLLLATVQAFDAAVLLRVFYLAASLVILAIHALPALRTRFLPYGSRATGAEKKHHDHRTALTRALDYAAALQVPHNYFTHFYLTSIACSLFWALWQPLWQAQPLQQAVWALLLLQGVRRMLESLAYMSTSKSTMSVAHWLMGLVFYLSINMAIWVEKPGHHVVPWALVPAVLAAQLLQHSYHAYLYRLRTQNTDYQLPLHPLFPNLLCPHYTCEIAIYALLSIIAAPKGSIVNPTLACGTVFVATNLGVTAVGTKEWYINKFGLHKVGPRKRIVPGIW
;
A
#
# COMPACT_ATOMS: atom_id res chain seq x y z
N MET A 1 -34.24 11.03 -11.34
CA MET A 1 -32.79 11.32 -11.29
C MET A 1 -32.14 10.92 -9.95
N LEU A 2 -32.66 11.29 -8.79
CA LEU A 2 -32.07 10.91 -7.48
C LEU A 2 -32.00 9.40 -7.25
N LEU A 3 -33.05 8.64 -7.59
CA LEU A 3 -33.12 7.19 -7.39
C LEU A 3 -32.09 6.42 -8.25
N LEU A 4 -31.91 6.81 -9.51
CA LEU A 4 -30.89 6.24 -10.40
C LEU A 4 -29.45 6.55 -9.92
N ALA A 5 -29.21 7.79 -9.42
CA ALA A 5 -27.94 8.15 -8.85
C ALA A 5 -27.61 7.36 -7.56
N THR A 6 -28.63 7.04 -6.75
CA THR A 6 -28.46 6.25 -5.51
C THR A 6 -28.16 4.77 -5.84
N VAL A 7 -28.82 4.20 -6.83
CA VAL A 7 -28.56 2.83 -7.29
C VAL A 7 -27.14 2.71 -7.88
N GLN A 8 -26.72 3.65 -8.73
CA GLN A 8 -25.38 3.67 -9.29
C GLN A 8 -24.28 3.83 -8.21
N ALA A 9 -24.51 4.65 -7.18
CA ALA A 9 -23.57 4.82 -6.09
C ALA A 9 -23.45 3.56 -5.22
N PHE A 10 -24.56 2.87 -4.97
CA PHE A 10 -24.57 1.61 -4.25
C PHE A 10 -23.81 0.51 -4.99
N ASP A 11 -24.01 0.39 -6.29
CA ASP A 11 -23.29 -0.57 -7.12
C ASP A 11 -21.78 -0.28 -7.15
N ALA A 12 -21.36 0.99 -7.23
CA ALA A 12 -19.96 1.37 -7.20
C ALA A 12 -19.29 1.02 -5.86
N ALA A 13 -19.97 1.21 -4.71
CA ALA A 13 -19.46 0.83 -3.40
C ALA A 13 -19.26 -0.69 -3.30
N VAL A 14 -20.25 -1.46 -3.76
CA VAL A 14 -20.18 -2.93 -3.78
C VAL A 14 -19.03 -3.41 -4.66
N LEU A 15 -18.88 -2.87 -5.87
CA LEU A 15 -17.80 -3.23 -6.79
C LEU A 15 -16.42 -2.94 -6.19
N LEU A 16 -16.22 -1.79 -5.55
CA LEU A 16 -14.95 -1.45 -4.89
C LEU A 16 -14.65 -2.39 -3.72
N ARG A 17 -15.63 -2.71 -2.89
CA ARG A 17 -15.46 -3.66 -1.78
C ARG A 17 -15.10 -5.05 -2.27
N VAL A 18 -15.82 -5.55 -3.28
CA VAL A 18 -15.52 -6.84 -3.91
C VAL A 18 -14.12 -6.85 -4.50
N PHE A 19 -13.72 -5.78 -5.21
CA PHE A 19 -12.37 -5.64 -5.74
C PHE A 19 -11.31 -5.76 -4.64
N TYR A 20 -11.40 -4.98 -3.55
CA TYR A 20 -10.40 -5.00 -2.49
C TYR A 20 -10.31 -6.37 -1.80
N LEU A 21 -11.45 -6.98 -1.49
CA LEU A 21 -11.47 -8.28 -0.82
C LEU A 21 -10.98 -9.40 -1.74
N ALA A 22 -11.40 -9.41 -3.00
CA ALA A 22 -10.92 -10.39 -3.99
C ALA A 22 -9.40 -10.25 -4.23
N ALA A 23 -8.91 -9.01 -4.39
CA ALA A 23 -7.48 -8.76 -4.53
C ALA A 23 -6.69 -9.22 -3.29
N SER A 24 -7.23 -9.01 -2.08
CA SER A 24 -6.64 -9.51 -0.84
C SER A 24 -6.55 -11.04 -0.83
N LEU A 25 -7.62 -11.73 -1.23
CA LEU A 25 -7.63 -13.19 -1.33
C LEU A 25 -6.64 -13.71 -2.37
N VAL A 26 -6.51 -13.04 -3.51
CA VAL A 26 -5.51 -13.39 -4.54
C VAL A 26 -4.09 -13.25 -3.99
N ILE A 27 -3.78 -12.18 -3.26
CA ILE A 27 -2.46 -11.98 -2.64
C ILE A 27 -2.18 -13.09 -1.62
N LEU A 28 -3.15 -13.46 -0.78
CA LEU A 28 -3.01 -14.55 0.18
C LEU A 28 -2.82 -15.89 -0.52
N ALA A 29 -3.54 -16.16 -1.60
CA ALA A 29 -3.38 -17.37 -2.40
C ALA A 29 -1.98 -17.43 -3.04
N ILE A 30 -1.48 -16.32 -3.60
CA ILE A 30 -0.11 -16.22 -4.11
C ILE A 30 0.91 -16.51 -3.00
N HIS A 31 0.69 -16.00 -1.80
CA HIS A 31 1.57 -16.23 -0.66
C HIS A 31 1.55 -17.70 -0.18
N ALA A 32 0.37 -18.32 -0.16
CA ALA A 32 0.17 -19.69 0.33
C ALA A 32 0.71 -20.74 -0.64
N LEU A 33 0.68 -20.48 -1.96
CA LEU A 33 1.12 -21.43 -2.98
C LEU A 33 2.59 -21.23 -3.35
N PRO A 34 3.51 -22.18 -3.00
CA PRO A 34 4.94 -22.02 -3.24
C PRO A 34 5.29 -21.70 -4.69
N ALA A 35 4.58 -22.30 -5.65
CA ALA A 35 4.78 -22.09 -7.08
C ALA A 35 4.48 -20.64 -7.53
N LEU A 36 3.53 -19.95 -6.89
CA LEU A 36 3.19 -18.55 -7.16
C LEU A 36 4.06 -17.62 -6.31
N ARG A 37 4.28 -17.97 -5.06
CA ARG A 37 5.09 -17.21 -4.10
C ARG A 37 6.47 -16.89 -4.66
N THR A 38 7.19 -17.89 -5.16
CA THR A 38 8.54 -17.72 -5.71
C THR A 38 8.60 -16.91 -6.99
N ARG A 39 7.48 -16.84 -7.76
CA ARG A 39 7.41 -16.11 -9.03
C ARG A 39 7.00 -14.65 -8.87
N PHE A 40 6.04 -14.37 -7.98
CA PHE A 40 5.36 -13.06 -7.97
C PHE A 40 5.65 -12.20 -6.75
N LEU A 41 6.14 -12.78 -5.62
CA LEU A 41 6.42 -11.98 -4.42
C LEU A 41 7.84 -11.38 -4.34
N PRO A 42 8.90 -12.00 -4.89
CA PRO A 42 10.23 -11.38 -4.85
C PRO A 42 10.29 -10.17 -5.79
N TYR A 43 10.67 -9.00 -5.28
CA TYR A 43 10.96 -7.82 -6.07
C TYR A 43 12.06 -6.97 -5.40
N GLY A 44 12.65 -6.05 -6.14
CA GLY A 44 13.75 -5.23 -5.65
C GLY A 44 14.97 -6.08 -5.24
N SER A 45 15.59 -5.75 -4.12
CA SER A 45 16.75 -6.50 -3.59
C SER A 45 16.44 -7.94 -3.19
N ARG A 46 15.16 -8.31 -3.08
CA ARG A 46 14.73 -9.69 -2.75
C ARG A 46 14.68 -10.60 -3.97
N ALA A 47 14.64 -10.03 -5.19
CA ALA A 47 14.60 -10.80 -6.43
C ALA A 47 15.98 -11.36 -6.86
N THR A 48 17.08 -10.79 -6.36
CA THR A 48 18.45 -11.13 -6.78
C THR A 48 18.97 -12.47 -6.26
N GLY A 49 18.22 -13.17 -5.39
CA GLY A 49 18.62 -14.46 -4.82
C GLY A 49 17.83 -15.68 -5.31
N ALA A 50 16.88 -15.49 -6.22
CA ALA A 50 16.09 -16.61 -6.74
C ALA A 50 16.85 -17.32 -7.85
N GLU A 51 17.49 -18.46 -7.53
CA GLU A 51 18.04 -19.38 -8.54
C GLU A 51 16.93 -19.80 -9.50
N LYS A 52 17.14 -19.56 -10.80
CA LYS A 52 16.32 -20.12 -11.87
C LYS A 52 16.56 -21.61 -11.93
N LYS A 53 15.84 -22.40 -11.13
CA LYS A 53 15.84 -23.87 -11.29
C LYS A 53 15.19 -24.21 -12.63
N HIS A 54 16.01 -24.61 -13.58
CA HIS A 54 15.56 -25.23 -14.82
C HIS A 54 14.94 -26.60 -14.49
N HIS A 55 13.62 -26.71 -14.54
CA HIS A 55 12.91 -27.99 -14.58
C HIS A 55 12.52 -28.33 -16.02
N ASP A 56 13.00 -29.45 -16.52
CA ASP A 56 12.88 -29.89 -17.93
C ASP A 56 11.45 -30.33 -18.31
N HIS A 57 10.55 -30.58 -17.35
CA HIS A 57 9.15 -30.96 -17.60
C HIS A 57 8.18 -29.82 -17.22
N ARG A 58 8.06 -28.81 -18.08
CA ARG A 58 7.14 -27.67 -17.83
C ARG A 58 5.80 -27.90 -18.50
N THR A 59 4.73 -27.92 -17.70
CA THR A 59 3.35 -27.88 -18.21
C THR A 59 3.06 -26.55 -18.92
N ALA A 60 2.03 -26.49 -19.77
CA ALA A 60 1.60 -25.25 -20.40
C ALA A 60 1.31 -24.15 -19.37
N LEU A 61 0.71 -24.52 -18.22
CA LEU A 61 0.43 -23.61 -17.11
C LEU A 61 1.72 -23.03 -16.51
N THR A 62 2.72 -23.86 -16.22
CA THR A 62 3.99 -23.36 -15.66
C THR A 62 4.71 -22.43 -16.61
N ARG A 63 4.66 -22.69 -17.93
CA ARG A 63 5.21 -21.78 -18.95
C ARG A 63 4.50 -20.44 -18.98
N ALA A 64 3.16 -20.44 -18.90
CA ALA A 64 2.37 -19.21 -18.85
C ALA A 64 2.68 -18.38 -17.58
N LEU A 65 2.82 -19.03 -16.41
CA LEU A 65 3.18 -18.37 -15.16
C LEU A 65 4.61 -17.81 -15.21
N ASP A 66 5.55 -18.54 -15.79
CA ASP A 66 6.93 -18.08 -15.97
C ASP A 66 7.00 -16.87 -16.91
N TYR A 67 6.21 -16.89 -18.01
CA TYR A 67 6.10 -15.76 -18.92
C TYR A 67 5.52 -14.53 -18.20
N ALA A 68 4.42 -14.68 -17.48
CA ALA A 68 3.80 -13.59 -16.73
C ALA A 68 4.76 -13.00 -15.67
N ALA A 69 5.54 -13.85 -14.98
CA ALA A 69 6.53 -13.42 -14.00
C ALA A 69 7.75 -12.74 -14.65
N ALA A 70 8.06 -13.05 -15.91
CA ALA A 70 9.14 -12.43 -16.67
C ALA A 70 8.81 -11.00 -17.15
N LEU A 71 7.52 -10.63 -17.18
CA LEU A 71 7.10 -9.28 -17.51
C LEU A 71 7.40 -8.35 -16.34
N GLN A 72 8.41 -7.51 -16.51
CA GLN A 72 8.96 -6.65 -15.48
C GLN A 72 9.00 -5.20 -15.93
N VAL A 73 8.78 -4.27 -15.00
CA VAL A 73 8.98 -2.83 -15.17
C VAL A 73 10.03 -2.31 -14.18
N PRO A 74 10.70 -1.19 -14.46
CA PRO A 74 11.63 -0.58 -13.52
C PRO A 74 10.94 -0.27 -12.18
N HIS A 75 11.65 -0.49 -11.08
CA HIS A 75 11.13 -0.19 -9.75
C HIS A 75 10.76 1.29 -9.57
N ASN A 76 11.43 2.20 -10.30
CA ASN A 76 11.13 3.63 -10.28
C ASN A 76 9.71 3.97 -10.78
N TYR A 77 9.01 3.04 -11.42
CA TYR A 77 7.60 3.18 -11.81
C TYR A 77 6.64 3.28 -10.62
N PHE A 78 7.13 3.13 -9.38
CA PHE A 78 6.37 3.53 -8.17
C PHE A 78 5.92 4.99 -8.22
N THR A 79 6.66 5.87 -8.90
CA THR A 79 6.27 7.25 -9.14
C THR A 79 4.92 7.37 -9.85
N HIS A 80 4.60 6.44 -10.75
CA HIS A 80 3.30 6.41 -11.46
C HIS A 80 2.12 6.21 -10.53
N PHE A 81 2.29 5.48 -9.42
CA PHE A 81 1.23 5.28 -8.42
C PHE A 81 0.81 6.61 -7.79
N TYR A 82 1.79 7.40 -7.39
CA TYR A 82 1.54 8.67 -6.73
C TYR A 82 1.05 9.74 -7.70
N LEU A 83 1.58 9.74 -8.93
CA LEU A 83 1.05 10.58 -10.01
C LEU A 83 -0.42 10.28 -10.28
N THR A 84 -0.77 8.98 -10.39
CA THR A 84 -2.16 8.52 -10.55
C THR A 84 -3.02 8.97 -9.37
N SER A 85 -2.54 8.82 -8.12
CA SER A 85 -3.25 9.28 -6.94
C SER A 85 -3.56 10.77 -6.99
N ILE A 86 -2.56 11.60 -7.29
CA ILE A 86 -2.72 13.06 -7.37
C ILE A 86 -3.70 13.43 -8.50
N ALA A 87 -3.50 12.87 -9.70
CA ALA A 87 -4.36 13.14 -10.86
C ALA A 87 -5.83 12.76 -10.58
N CYS A 88 -6.07 11.60 -9.98
CA CYS A 88 -7.41 11.17 -9.61
C CYS A 88 -8.02 12.03 -8.50
N SER A 89 -7.22 12.39 -7.49
CA SER A 89 -7.67 13.26 -6.42
C SER A 89 -8.14 14.62 -6.94
N LEU A 90 -7.38 15.23 -7.86
CA LEU A 90 -7.74 16.49 -8.50
C LEU A 90 -8.94 16.32 -9.43
N PHE A 91 -8.96 15.26 -10.25
CA PHE A 91 -10.10 14.95 -11.12
C PHE A 91 -11.41 14.88 -10.33
N TRP A 92 -11.44 14.08 -9.25
CA TRP A 92 -12.63 13.92 -8.43
C TRP A 92 -13.03 15.18 -7.68
N ALA A 93 -12.07 16.02 -7.26
CA ALA A 93 -12.35 17.32 -6.65
C ALA A 93 -13.06 18.29 -7.60
N LEU A 94 -12.75 18.21 -8.89
CA LEU A 94 -13.42 19.01 -9.92
C LEU A 94 -14.76 18.42 -10.33
N TRP A 95 -14.83 17.08 -10.46
CA TRP A 95 -16.04 16.37 -10.86
C TRP A 95 -17.12 16.37 -9.77
N GLN A 96 -16.72 16.08 -8.54
CA GLN A 96 -17.56 16.19 -7.36
C GLN A 96 -17.35 17.60 -6.77
N PRO A 97 -18.37 18.46 -6.67
CA PRO A 97 -18.18 19.85 -6.26
C PRO A 97 -17.58 19.94 -4.83
N LEU A 98 -16.27 19.73 -4.73
CA LEU A 98 -15.55 19.63 -3.47
C LEU A 98 -15.84 20.79 -2.52
N TRP A 99 -15.88 22.02 -3.06
CA TRP A 99 -16.09 23.20 -2.25
C TRP A 99 -17.52 23.33 -1.70
N GLN A 100 -18.46 22.55 -2.23
CA GLN A 100 -19.83 22.42 -1.72
C GLN A 100 -19.99 21.18 -0.83
N ALA A 101 -18.98 20.31 -0.77
CA ALA A 101 -18.98 19.13 0.08
C ALA A 101 -18.86 19.52 1.55
N GLN A 102 -19.26 18.60 2.43
CA GLN A 102 -19.10 18.78 3.87
C GLN A 102 -17.63 18.97 4.24
N PRO A 103 -17.29 19.78 5.27
CA PRO A 103 -15.92 20.03 5.69
C PRO A 103 -15.12 18.75 5.98
N LEU A 104 -15.78 17.73 6.52
CA LEU A 104 -15.13 16.44 6.79
C LEU A 104 -14.75 15.70 5.50
N GLN A 105 -15.57 15.78 4.46
CA GLN A 105 -15.25 15.24 3.13
C GLN A 105 -14.04 15.96 2.53
N GLN A 106 -13.98 17.29 2.66
CA GLN A 106 -12.85 18.10 2.22
C GLN A 106 -11.57 17.72 2.97
N ALA A 107 -11.65 17.47 4.29
CA ALA A 107 -10.52 17.03 5.09
C ALA A 107 -10.01 15.64 4.66
N VAL A 108 -10.90 14.67 4.44
CA VAL A 108 -10.53 13.32 3.96
C VAL A 108 -9.83 13.41 2.60
N TRP A 109 -10.38 14.19 1.68
CA TRP A 109 -9.77 14.46 0.38
C TRP A 109 -8.38 15.10 0.52
N ALA A 110 -8.25 16.15 1.34
CA ALA A 110 -7.00 16.86 1.55
C ALA A 110 -5.91 15.95 2.16
N LEU A 111 -6.28 15.11 3.13
CA LEU A 111 -5.36 14.15 3.75
C LEU A 111 -4.87 13.09 2.75
N LEU A 112 -5.76 12.60 1.86
CA LEU A 112 -5.38 11.64 0.83
C LEU A 112 -4.52 12.29 -0.25
N LEU A 113 -4.85 13.51 -0.69
CA LEU A 113 -4.02 14.27 -1.63
C LEU A 113 -2.64 14.56 -1.04
N LEU A 114 -2.56 14.99 0.22
CA LEU A 114 -1.30 15.23 0.93
C LEU A 114 -0.44 13.95 0.97
N GLN A 115 -1.06 12.78 1.25
CA GLN A 115 -0.37 11.49 1.19
C GLN A 115 0.22 11.25 -0.21
N GLY A 116 -0.56 11.45 -1.27
CA GLY A 116 -0.12 11.28 -2.66
C GLY A 116 1.05 12.21 -3.01
N VAL A 117 0.91 13.52 -2.71
CA VAL A 117 1.95 14.52 -2.99
C VAL A 117 3.23 14.23 -2.21
N ARG A 118 3.14 13.97 -0.91
CA ARG A 118 4.30 13.63 -0.09
C ARG A 118 5.02 12.38 -0.62
N ARG A 119 4.28 11.32 -0.93
CA ARG A 119 4.83 10.08 -1.49
C ARG A 119 5.47 10.29 -2.87
N MET A 120 4.88 11.16 -3.69
CA MET A 120 5.47 11.55 -4.97
C MET A 120 6.81 12.24 -4.77
N LEU A 121 6.87 13.24 -3.89
CA LEU A 121 8.10 13.97 -3.58
C LEU A 121 9.18 13.03 -3.02
N GLU A 122 8.82 12.12 -2.11
CA GLU A 122 9.74 11.10 -1.60
C GLU A 122 10.24 10.17 -2.71
N SER A 123 9.36 9.72 -3.60
CA SER A 123 9.72 8.85 -4.71
C SER A 123 10.72 9.51 -5.67
N LEU A 124 10.58 10.81 -5.89
CA LEU A 124 11.52 11.58 -6.69
C LEU A 124 12.84 11.86 -5.94
N ALA A 125 12.76 12.28 -4.67
CA ALA A 125 13.93 12.62 -3.87
C ALA A 125 14.79 11.40 -3.51
N TYR A 126 14.15 10.24 -3.32
CA TYR A 126 14.82 8.99 -2.92
C TYR A 126 14.98 8.01 -4.10
N MET A 127 14.91 8.52 -5.32
CA MET A 127 15.08 7.72 -6.53
C MET A 127 16.42 7.01 -6.53
N SER A 128 16.37 5.69 -6.72
CA SER A 128 17.56 4.86 -6.76
C SER A 128 18.06 4.66 -8.19
N THR A 129 19.37 4.67 -8.38
CA THR A 129 20.04 4.23 -9.62
C THR A 129 20.05 2.71 -9.77
N SER A 130 19.43 1.99 -8.82
CA SER A 130 19.34 0.52 -8.84
C SER A 130 18.57 0.03 -10.07
N LYS A 131 19.08 -1.03 -10.70
CA LYS A 131 18.43 -1.76 -11.79
C LYS A 131 17.31 -2.72 -11.29
N SER A 132 16.81 -2.52 -10.07
CA SER A 132 15.75 -3.35 -9.52
C SER A 132 14.44 -3.17 -10.29
N THR A 133 13.67 -4.26 -10.39
CA THR A 133 12.41 -4.33 -11.13
C THR A 133 11.28 -4.81 -10.24
N MET A 134 10.05 -4.65 -10.71
CA MET A 134 8.84 -5.26 -10.18
C MET A 134 8.01 -5.88 -11.30
N SER A 135 7.15 -6.85 -11.01
CA SER A 135 6.29 -7.45 -12.03
C SER A 135 5.28 -6.43 -12.57
N VAL A 136 4.94 -6.53 -13.86
CA VAL A 136 3.89 -5.72 -14.49
C VAL A 136 2.56 -5.88 -13.76
N ALA A 137 2.23 -7.09 -13.28
CA ALA A 137 1.01 -7.34 -12.52
C ALA A 137 0.96 -6.52 -11.22
N HIS A 138 2.09 -6.43 -10.49
CA HIS A 138 2.18 -5.60 -9.30
C HIS A 138 2.00 -4.11 -9.63
N TRP A 139 2.64 -3.64 -10.70
CA TRP A 139 2.51 -2.27 -11.17
C TRP A 139 1.07 -1.93 -11.57
N LEU A 140 0.40 -2.78 -12.35
CA LEU A 140 -1.01 -2.58 -12.71
C LEU A 140 -1.93 -2.57 -11.48
N MET A 141 -1.72 -3.49 -10.55
CA MET A 141 -2.49 -3.54 -9.30
C MET A 141 -2.33 -2.26 -8.48
N GLY A 142 -1.12 -1.70 -8.42
CA GLY A 142 -0.88 -0.42 -7.76
C GLY A 142 -1.62 0.74 -8.43
N LEU A 143 -1.63 0.82 -9.77
CA LEU A 143 -2.40 1.84 -10.49
C LEU A 143 -3.90 1.72 -10.20
N VAL A 144 -4.46 0.51 -10.30
CA VAL A 144 -5.89 0.25 -10.02
C VAL A 144 -6.21 0.57 -8.55
N PHE A 145 -5.32 0.27 -7.62
CA PHE A 145 -5.52 0.65 -6.22
C PHE A 145 -5.63 2.17 -6.05
N TYR A 146 -4.71 2.95 -6.62
CA TYR A 146 -4.75 4.40 -6.48
C TYR A 146 -5.93 5.06 -7.22
N LEU A 147 -6.37 4.49 -8.34
CA LEU A 147 -7.64 4.87 -8.99
C LEU A 147 -8.82 4.61 -8.05
N SER A 148 -8.92 3.39 -7.54
CA SER A 148 -10.07 2.93 -6.74
C SER A 148 -10.15 3.63 -5.38
N ILE A 149 -9.03 3.87 -4.69
CA ILE A 149 -9.04 4.50 -3.35
C ILE A 149 -9.43 5.97 -3.42
N ASN A 150 -9.02 6.69 -4.47
CA ASN A 150 -9.46 8.05 -4.70
C ASN A 150 -10.95 8.13 -5.06
N MET A 151 -11.52 7.11 -5.71
CA MET A 151 -12.96 7.01 -5.93
C MET A 151 -13.71 6.66 -4.64
N ALA A 152 -13.15 5.78 -3.80
CA ALA A 152 -13.78 5.27 -2.60
C ALA A 152 -14.16 6.35 -1.59
N ILE A 153 -13.41 7.44 -1.49
CA ILE A 153 -13.74 8.57 -0.59
C ILE A 153 -14.98 9.35 -1.01
N TRP A 154 -15.48 9.18 -2.26
CA TRP A 154 -16.64 9.88 -2.78
C TRP A 154 -17.92 9.04 -2.83
N VAL A 155 -17.77 7.72 -2.79
CA VAL A 155 -18.90 6.78 -2.94
C VAL A 155 -19.78 6.78 -1.70
N GLU A 156 -19.21 6.93 -0.51
CA GLU A 156 -19.90 6.99 0.77
C GLU A 156 -19.57 8.30 1.47
N LYS A 157 -20.55 9.16 1.61
CA LYS A 157 -20.35 10.49 2.20
C LYS A 157 -20.21 10.39 3.72
N PRO A 158 -19.25 11.11 4.35
CA PRO A 158 -19.11 11.18 5.79
C PRO A 158 -20.39 11.68 6.48
N GLY A 159 -20.66 11.13 7.68
CA GLY A 159 -21.70 11.66 8.56
C GLY A 159 -21.25 12.94 9.29
N HIS A 160 -22.20 13.65 9.88
CA HIS A 160 -21.90 14.81 10.73
C HIS A 160 -21.54 14.32 12.16
N HIS A 161 -20.24 14.20 12.46
CA HIS A 161 -19.75 13.85 13.79
C HIS A 161 -18.57 14.74 14.18
N VAL A 162 -18.44 15.09 15.46
CA VAL A 162 -17.32 15.87 16.00
C VAL A 162 -16.07 15.02 16.21
N VAL A 163 -16.26 13.76 16.66
CA VAL A 163 -15.17 12.83 17.00
C VAL A 163 -14.15 12.60 15.86
N PRO A 164 -14.55 12.47 14.58
CA PRO A 164 -13.61 12.29 13.48
C PRO A 164 -12.56 13.39 13.34
N TRP A 165 -12.86 14.63 13.71
CA TRP A 165 -11.88 15.72 13.65
C TRP A 165 -10.69 15.53 14.59
N ALA A 166 -10.90 14.90 15.74
CA ALA A 166 -9.83 14.57 16.67
C ALA A 166 -8.82 13.56 16.09
N LEU A 167 -9.18 12.81 15.05
CA LEU A 167 -8.30 11.85 14.39
C LEU A 167 -7.45 12.45 13.26
N VAL A 168 -7.75 13.66 12.80
CA VAL A 168 -6.96 14.36 11.75
C VAL A 168 -5.49 14.51 12.18
N PRO A 169 -5.15 14.98 13.39
CA PRO A 169 -3.77 15.02 13.86
C PRO A 169 -3.08 13.64 13.88
N ALA A 170 -3.83 12.56 14.17
CA ALA A 170 -3.27 11.22 14.15
C ALA A 170 -2.89 10.75 12.74
N VAL A 171 -3.69 11.09 11.71
CA VAL A 171 -3.33 10.83 10.30
C VAL A 171 -2.07 11.60 9.92
N LEU A 172 -1.99 12.89 10.27
CA LEU A 172 -0.80 13.71 9.99
C LEU A 172 0.44 13.17 10.71
N ALA A 173 0.30 12.75 11.98
CA ALA A 173 1.39 12.11 12.72
C ALA A 173 1.85 10.81 12.05
N ALA A 174 0.92 9.95 11.61
CA ALA A 174 1.26 8.73 10.87
C ALA A 174 1.98 9.03 9.55
N GLN A 175 1.56 10.07 8.82
CA GLN A 175 2.24 10.52 7.60
C GLN A 175 3.67 11.02 7.87
N LEU A 176 3.87 11.80 8.95
CA LEU A 176 5.19 12.31 9.34
C LEU A 176 6.12 11.19 9.81
N LEU A 177 5.62 10.25 10.60
CA LEU A 177 6.37 9.07 11.04
C LEU A 177 6.78 8.19 9.86
N GLN A 178 5.89 8.00 8.90
CA GLN A 178 6.20 7.29 7.66
C GLN A 178 7.31 7.98 6.87
N HIS A 179 7.20 9.31 6.71
CA HIS A 179 8.23 10.12 6.05
C HIS A 179 9.59 10.00 6.75
N SER A 180 9.61 10.15 8.06
CA SER A 180 10.84 10.03 8.87
C SER A 180 11.53 8.69 8.65
N TYR A 181 10.75 7.60 8.59
CA TYR A 181 11.32 6.27 8.37
C TYR A 181 11.79 6.06 6.92
N HIS A 182 11.10 6.57 5.93
CA HIS A 182 11.57 6.54 4.54
C HIS A 182 12.87 7.30 4.37
N ALA A 183 12.98 8.51 4.95
CA ALA A 183 14.20 9.31 4.94
C ALA A 183 15.34 8.58 5.66
N TYR A 184 15.04 7.90 6.78
CA TYR A 184 16.01 7.08 7.48
C TYR A 184 16.52 5.90 6.61
N LEU A 185 15.62 5.15 5.98
CA LEU A 185 16.00 4.02 5.10
C LEU A 185 16.84 4.51 3.91
N TYR A 186 16.48 5.65 3.33
CA TYR A 186 17.25 6.26 2.25
C TYR A 186 18.67 6.60 2.70
N ARG A 187 18.81 7.31 3.84
CA ARG A 187 20.13 7.63 4.41
C ARG A 187 20.92 6.38 4.75
N LEU A 188 20.28 5.38 5.37
CA LEU A 188 20.91 4.11 5.70
C LEU A 188 21.47 3.42 4.46
N ARG A 189 20.77 3.53 3.32
CA ARG A 189 21.20 2.92 2.05
C ARG A 189 22.28 3.70 1.34
N THR A 190 22.25 5.04 1.38
CA THR A 190 23.17 5.89 0.64
C THR A 190 24.48 6.17 1.39
N GLN A 191 24.46 6.12 2.73
CA GLN A 191 25.62 6.37 3.55
C GLN A 191 26.47 5.11 3.81
N ASN A 192 26.01 3.93 3.40
CA ASN A 192 26.73 2.67 3.59
C ASN A 192 26.92 1.96 2.25
N THR A 193 28.08 1.33 2.08
CA THR A 193 28.38 0.48 0.92
C THR A 193 27.52 -0.77 0.89
N ASP A 194 27.32 -1.37 2.07
CA ASP A 194 26.53 -2.59 2.26
C ASP A 194 25.16 -2.31 2.88
N TYR A 195 24.24 -3.25 2.66
CA TYR A 195 22.95 -3.25 3.36
C TYR A 195 23.15 -3.34 4.87
N GLN A 196 22.49 -2.46 5.60
CA GLN A 196 22.46 -2.45 7.06
C GLN A 196 21.10 -2.94 7.57
N LEU A 197 21.09 -3.59 8.73
CA LEU A 197 19.84 -3.90 9.42
C LEU A 197 19.26 -2.63 10.04
N PRO A 198 18.04 -2.21 9.66
CA PRO A 198 17.47 -0.96 10.17
C PRO A 198 17.31 -1.01 11.70
N LEU A 199 17.77 0.05 12.38
CA LEU A 199 17.61 0.24 13.82
C LEU A 199 17.23 1.71 14.06
N HIS A 200 15.94 2.00 13.94
CA HIS A 200 15.45 3.36 14.11
C HIS A 200 15.10 3.64 15.57
N PRO A 201 15.50 4.79 16.16
CA PRO A 201 15.27 5.07 17.59
C PRO A 201 13.81 4.99 18.02
N LEU A 202 12.88 5.47 17.19
CA LEU A 202 11.44 5.41 17.47
C LEU A 202 10.84 4.01 17.27
N PHE A 203 11.51 3.12 16.52
CA PHE A 203 10.99 1.80 16.14
C PHE A 203 12.06 0.70 16.31
N PRO A 204 12.68 0.54 17.48
CA PRO A 204 13.85 -0.32 17.63
C PRO A 204 13.56 -1.80 17.34
N ASN A 205 12.31 -2.23 17.59
CA ASN A 205 11.89 -3.61 17.46
C ASN A 205 11.01 -3.90 16.24
N LEU A 206 10.87 -2.93 15.31
CA LEU A 206 10.11 -3.11 14.07
C LEU A 206 11.02 -3.11 12.85
N LEU A 207 10.71 -3.99 11.89
CA LEU A 207 11.42 -4.04 10.61
C LEU A 207 10.78 -3.12 9.56
N CYS A 208 9.45 -3.01 9.57
CA CYS A 208 8.69 -2.28 8.55
C CYS A 208 7.70 -1.25 9.16
N PRO A 209 8.14 -0.30 10.03
CA PRO A 209 7.23 0.66 10.65
C PRO A 209 6.55 1.59 9.64
N HIS A 210 7.14 1.85 8.48
CA HIS A 210 6.49 2.59 7.40
C HIS A 210 5.23 1.89 6.87
N TYR A 211 5.16 0.55 6.92
CA TYR A 211 3.95 -0.20 6.60
C TYR A 211 2.89 -0.06 7.69
N THR A 212 3.31 -0.03 8.97
CA THR A 212 2.40 0.27 10.09
C THR A 212 1.74 1.63 9.91
N CYS A 213 2.53 2.64 9.58
CA CYS A 213 2.02 3.99 9.34
C CYS A 213 1.09 4.04 8.12
N GLU A 214 1.41 3.34 7.02
CA GLU A 214 0.55 3.29 5.84
C GLU A 214 -0.81 2.67 6.17
N ILE A 215 -0.83 1.52 6.87
CA ILE A 215 -2.07 0.87 7.30
C ILE A 215 -2.86 1.79 8.24
N ALA A 216 -2.18 2.44 9.20
CA ALA A 216 -2.81 3.38 10.12
C ALA A 216 -3.46 4.57 9.40
N ILE A 217 -2.82 5.13 8.36
CA ILE A 217 -3.38 6.22 7.57
C ILE A 217 -4.72 5.80 6.96
N TYR A 218 -4.80 4.65 6.27
CA TYR A 218 -6.04 4.20 5.64
C TYR A 218 -7.10 3.79 6.66
N ALA A 219 -6.71 3.15 7.77
CA ALA A 219 -7.61 2.81 8.87
C ALA A 219 -8.24 4.07 9.50
N LEU A 220 -7.43 5.08 9.80
CA LEU A 220 -7.90 6.35 10.35
C LEU A 220 -8.79 7.10 9.34
N LEU A 221 -8.44 7.13 8.06
CA LEU A 221 -9.28 7.71 7.02
C LEU A 221 -10.63 6.99 6.92
N SER A 222 -10.67 5.65 7.09
CA SER A 222 -11.94 4.91 7.09
C SER A 222 -12.84 5.30 8.27
N ILE A 223 -12.27 5.64 9.42
CA ILE A 223 -13.02 6.11 10.60
C ILE A 223 -13.49 7.57 10.36
N ILE A 224 -12.61 8.45 9.88
CA ILE A 224 -12.94 9.86 9.61
C ILE A 224 -14.05 9.96 8.56
N ALA A 225 -14.00 9.13 7.52
CA ALA A 225 -14.97 9.12 6.44
C ALA A 225 -16.23 8.27 6.73
N ALA A 226 -16.46 7.86 7.98
CA ALA A 226 -17.60 7.02 8.35
C ALA A 226 -18.94 7.68 7.99
N PRO A 227 -19.84 7.01 7.27
CA PRO A 227 -21.18 7.51 7.00
C PRO A 227 -22.04 7.54 8.27
N LYS A 228 -23.14 8.31 8.22
CA LYS A 228 -24.07 8.40 9.37
C LYS A 228 -24.54 7.00 9.80
N GLY A 229 -24.42 6.71 11.10
CA GLY A 229 -24.83 5.42 11.68
C GLY A 229 -23.77 4.31 11.58
N SER A 230 -22.61 4.59 11.01
CA SER A 230 -21.49 3.64 10.93
C SER A 230 -20.27 4.16 11.72
N ILE A 231 -19.46 3.24 12.23
CA ILE A 231 -18.20 3.55 12.93
C ILE A 231 -17.06 3.75 11.90
N VAL A 232 -17.15 3.08 10.77
CA VAL A 232 -16.16 3.16 9.68
C VAL A 232 -16.86 3.31 8.34
N ASN A 233 -16.16 3.88 7.37
CA ASN A 233 -16.55 3.80 5.96
C ASN A 233 -16.23 2.38 5.45
N PRO A 234 -17.23 1.54 5.11
CA PRO A 234 -16.99 0.14 4.77
C PRO A 234 -16.12 -0.05 3.52
N THR A 235 -16.23 0.85 2.55
CA THR A 235 -15.42 0.77 1.32
C THR A 235 -13.95 1.09 1.59
N LEU A 236 -13.66 2.13 2.38
CA LEU A 236 -12.29 2.43 2.82
C LEU A 236 -11.74 1.38 3.78
N ALA A 237 -12.59 0.76 4.61
CA ALA A 237 -12.19 -0.37 5.47
C ALA A 237 -11.74 -1.58 4.62
N CYS A 238 -12.49 -1.93 3.57
CA CYS A 238 -12.06 -2.96 2.61
C CYS A 238 -10.73 -2.58 1.92
N GLY A 239 -10.55 -1.31 1.54
CA GLY A 239 -9.27 -0.80 1.04
C GLY A 239 -8.14 -0.94 2.06
N THR A 240 -8.42 -0.67 3.34
CA THR A 240 -7.46 -0.88 4.44
C THR A 240 -7.08 -2.35 4.60
N VAL A 241 -8.04 -3.28 4.49
CA VAL A 241 -7.77 -4.73 4.49
C VAL A 241 -6.84 -5.12 3.34
N PHE A 242 -7.08 -4.59 2.14
CA PHE A 242 -6.21 -4.82 0.99
C PHE A 242 -4.78 -4.31 1.26
N VAL A 243 -4.62 -3.08 1.76
CA VAL A 243 -3.31 -2.49 2.10
C VAL A 243 -2.60 -3.34 3.17
N ALA A 244 -3.32 -3.72 4.24
CA ALA A 244 -2.77 -4.52 5.32
C ALA A 244 -2.33 -5.91 4.84
N THR A 245 -3.11 -6.55 3.97
CA THR A 245 -2.77 -7.85 3.36
C THR A 245 -1.53 -7.75 2.48
N ASN A 246 -1.49 -6.78 1.57
CA ASN A 246 -0.38 -6.59 0.64
C ASN A 246 0.93 -6.27 1.38
N LEU A 247 0.89 -5.31 2.31
CA LEU A 247 2.06 -4.92 3.09
C LEU A 247 2.45 -5.99 4.12
N GLY A 248 1.48 -6.73 4.66
CA GLY A 248 1.71 -7.87 5.54
C GLY A 248 2.53 -8.96 4.84
N VAL A 249 2.07 -9.43 3.69
CA VAL A 249 2.79 -10.43 2.88
C VAL A 249 4.18 -9.91 2.48
N THR A 250 4.28 -8.64 2.10
CA THR A 250 5.57 -8.01 1.80
C THR A 250 6.52 -7.99 3.00
N ALA A 251 6.00 -7.72 4.20
CA ALA A 251 6.81 -7.70 5.43
C ALA A 251 7.29 -9.10 5.86
N VAL A 252 6.53 -10.17 5.54
CA VAL A 252 7.01 -11.55 5.72
C VAL A 252 8.28 -11.78 4.90
N GLY A 253 8.22 -11.52 3.61
CA GLY A 253 9.38 -11.70 2.72
C GLY A 253 10.56 -10.77 3.09
N THR A 254 10.27 -9.56 3.59
CA THR A 254 11.30 -8.64 4.08
C THR A 254 12.01 -9.22 5.31
N LYS A 255 11.29 -9.76 6.29
CA LYS A 255 11.90 -10.39 7.46
C LYS A 255 12.72 -11.63 7.09
N GLU A 256 12.21 -12.47 6.19
CA GLU A 256 12.94 -13.64 5.67
C GLU A 256 14.27 -13.22 5.01
N TRP A 257 14.23 -12.17 4.18
CA TRP A 257 15.43 -11.63 3.54
C TRP A 257 16.45 -11.11 4.54
N TYR A 258 16.01 -10.38 5.59
CA TYR A 258 16.89 -9.91 6.65
C TYR A 258 17.48 -11.08 7.47
N ILE A 259 16.69 -12.11 7.76
CA ILE A 259 17.18 -13.33 8.46
C ILE A 259 18.30 -14.00 7.66
N ASN A 260 18.11 -14.17 6.35
CA ASN A 260 19.11 -14.77 5.47
C ASN A 260 20.39 -13.94 5.39
N LYS A 261 20.27 -12.61 5.48
CA LYS A 261 21.43 -11.70 5.37
C LYS A 261 22.17 -11.47 6.70
N PHE A 262 21.45 -11.35 7.81
CA PHE A 262 22.01 -10.93 9.10
C PHE A 262 21.94 -11.98 10.22
N GLY A 263 21.31 -13.11 9.94
CA GLY A 263 21.14 -14.22 10.88
C GLY A 263 19.89 -14.11 11.76
N LEU A 264 19.36 -15.29 12.11
CA LEU A 264 18.13 -15.43 12.90
C LEU A 264 18.24 -14.79 14.29
N HIS A 265 19.39 -14.88 14.94
CA HIS A 265 19.59 -14.36 16.30
C HIS A 265 19.44 -12.82 16.38
N LYS A 266 19.84 -12.10 15.33
CA LYS A 266 19.72 -10.62 15.27
C LYS A 266 18.33 -10.16 14.85
N VAL A 267 17.68 -10.89 13.95
CA VAL A 267 16.43 -10.48 13.28
C VAL A 267 15.20 -11.14 13.89
N GLY A 268 15.33 -12.37 14.38
CA GLY A 268 14.23 -13.19 14.89
C GLY A 268 13.35 -12.49 15.92
N PRO A 269 13.92 -11.85 16.97
CA PRO A 269 13.13 -11.17 18.00
C PRO A 269 12.31 -9.98 17.48
N ARG A 270 12.72 -9.39 16.35
CA ARG A 270 12.10 -8.17 15.83
C ARG A 270 10.79 -8.46 15.12
N LYS A 271 9.82 -7.59 15.33
CA LYS A 271 8.47 -7.69 14.75
C LYS A 271 8.44 -7.13 13.34
N ARG A 272 7.45 -7.56 12.53
CA ARG A 272 7.32 -7.11 11.13
C ARG A 272 6.68 -5.73 11.03
N ILE A 273 5.42 -5.64 11.49
CA ILE A 273 4.56 -4.45 11.36
C ILE A 273 3.95 -4.07 12.70
N VAL A 274 3.36 -5.03 13.43
CA VAL A 274 2.61 -4.73 14.66
C VAL A 274 3.54 -4.75 15.86
N PRO A 275 3.73 -3.59 16.56
CA PRO A 275 4.58 -3.53 17.74
C PRO A 275 4.19 -4.58 18.79
N GLY A 276 5.16 -5.31 19.29
CA GLY A 276 4.97 -6.33 20.33
C GLY A 276 4.32 -7.64 19.88
N ILE A 277 3.56 -7.65 18.77
CA ILE A 277 2.72 -8.78 18.36
C ILE A 277 3.32 -9.50 17.15
N TRP A 278 3.46 -8.82 16.02
CA TRP A 278 3.76 -9.47 14.72
C TRP A 278 4.74 -8.71 13.83
#